data_de5f7863f2eee1b2a0cc493cdfc11324
#
_entry.id   de5f7863f2eee1b2a0cc493cdfc11324
#
_cell.length_a   1.000
_cell.length_b   1.000
_cell.length_c   1.000
_cell.angle_alpha   90.00
_cell.angle_beta   90.00
_cell.angle_gamma   90.00
#
_symmetry.space_group_name_H-M   'P 1'
#
loop_
_entity.id
_entity.type
_entity.pdbx_description
1 polymer ?
#
loop_
_entity_poly.entity_id
_entity_poly.type
_entity_poly.pdbx_seq_one_letter_code
_entity_poly.pdbx_strand_id
1 'polypeptide(L)'
;MSNHIDFYFDIISPYAFIAYKNIIKIEHTKFNYKPILLGGLHNLVDITAPAFNKFKLKNMKNDCELISKKNKISFIWNSKFPINSLYIMRGYLAVEENKKKEYLETFFNAYWQNDIDLTDEKNIIHLLENLSINHEDFFKSISKQEIKDKLKSFTSEAFKKEIFGAPTFAVNNKIFWGQDRLDYALDELKNN
;
A
#
# COMPACT_ATOMS: atom_id res chain seq x y z
N MET A 1 8.97 4.97 23.88
CA MET A 1 9.53 4.04 22.90
C MET A 1 8.42 3.32 22.16
N SER A 2 8.53 3.14 20.87
CA SER A 2 7.50 2.46 20.07
C SER A 2 7.56 0.95 20.34
N ASN A 3 6.39 0.30 20.39
CA ASN A 3 6.28 -1.16 20.44
C ASN A 3 5.76 -1.73 19.10
N HIS A 4 5.78 -0.92 18.05
CA HIS A 4 5.28 -1.25 16.73
C HIS A 4 6.03 -0.46 15.64
N ILE A 5 5.88 -0.91 14.41
CA ILE A 5 6.36 -0.21 13.21
C ILE A 5 5.14 0.28 12.44
N ASP A 6 5.09 1.57 12.13
CA ASP A 6 4.10 2.11 11.19
C ASP A 6 4.53 1.75 9.75
N PHE A 7 3.66 1.11 9.00
CA PHE A 7 3.86 0.76 7.59
C PHE A 7 2.97 1.63 6.70
N TYR A 8 3.58 2.59 6.01
CA TYR A 8 2.91 3.48 5.07
C TYR A 8 2.87 2.85 3.69
N PHE A 9 1.68 2.73 3.12
CA PHE A 9 1.46 2.02 1.87
C PHE A 9 0.36 2.62 1.02
N ASP A 10 0.46 2.35 -0.28
CA ASP A 10 -0.61 2.48 -1.26
C ASP A 10 -0.58 1.23 -2.15
N ILE A 11 -1.75 0.70 -2.52
CA ILE A 11 -1.88 -0.49 -3.37
C ILE A 11 -1.21 -0.31 -4.74
N ILE A 12 -1.15 0.92 -5.24
CA ILE A 12 -0.49 1.22 -6.53
C ILE A 12 1.03 1.01 -6.50
N SER A 13 1.65 0.93 -5.32
CA SER A 13 3.10 0.76 -5.22
C SER A 13 3.50 -0.73 -5.28
N PRO A 14 4.23 -1.16 -6.33
CA PRO A 14 4.75 -2.53 -6.41
C PRO A 14 5.73 -2.84 -5.29
N TYR A 15 6.52 -1.86 -4.87
CA TYR A 15 7.41 -2.02 -3.73
C TYR A 15 6.67 -2.15 -2.39
N ALA A 16 5.49 -1.49 -2.24
CA ALA A 16 4.66 -1.68 -1.05
C ALA A 16 4.04 -3.09 -1.01
N PHE A 17 3.67 -3.64 -2.17
CA PHE A 17 3.25 -5.03 -2.28
C PHE A 17 4.35 -6.00 -1.86
N ILE A 18 5.59 -5.83 -2.38
CA ILE A 18 6.74 -6.67 -2.01
C ILE A 18 7.03 -6.57 -0.50
N ALA A 19 7.02 -5.35 0.05
CA ALA A 19 7.18 -5.13 1.49
C ALA A 19 6.08 -5.84 2.29
N TYR A 20 4.82 -5.72 1.88
CA TYR A 20 3.69 -6.40 2.52
C TYR A 20 3.89 -7.93 2.56
N LYS A 21 4.33 -8.53 1.43
CA LYS A 21 4.61 -9.97 1.36
C LYS A 21 5.75 -10.43 2.29
N ASN A 22 6.65 -9.54 2.68
CA ASN A 22 7.67 -9.83 3.68
C ASN A 22 7.15 -9.59 5.10
N ILE A 23 6.37 -8.52 5.33
CA ILE A 23 5.76 -8.21 6.63
C ILE A 23 4.90 -9.37 7.16
N ILE A 24 4.05 -9.95 6.31
CA ILE A 24 3.13 -11.02 6.74
C ILE A 24 3.81 -12.32 7.17
N LYS A 25 5.11 -12.46 6.92
CA LYS A 25 5.94 -13.59 7.38
C LYS A 25 6.54 -13.36 8.77
N ILE A 26 6.39 -12.16 9.34
CA ILE A 26 6.97 -11.76 10.63
C ILE A 26 5.93 -11.95 11.73
N GLU A 27 6.17 -12.88 12.65
CA GLU A 27 5.20 -13.28 13.66
C GLU A 27 5.23 -12.42 14.93
N HIS A 28 6.38 -11.87 15.31
CA HIS A 28 6.58 -11.26 16.64
C HIS A 28 6.67 -9.73 16.65
N THR A 29 6.35 -9.09 15.52
CA THR A 29 6.37 -7.64 15.39
C THR A 29 5.00 -7.10 15.05
N LYS A 30 4.54 -6.11 15.82
CA LYS A 30 3.30 -5.41 15.53
C LYS A 30 3.53 -4.36 14.44
N PHE A 31 2.75 -4.42 13.37
CA PHE A 31 2.71 -3.40 12.34
C PHE A 31 1.38 -2.64 12.40
N ASN A 32 1.46 -1.30 12.37
CA ASN A 32 0.32 -0.44 12.15
C ASN A 32 0.27 -0.04 10.68
N TYR A 33 -0.77 -0.44 10.01
CA TYR A 33 -0.98 -0.17 8.59
C TYR A 33 -1.51 1.25 8.39
N LYS A 34 -0.74 2.10 7.71
CA LYS A 34 -1.01 3.51 7.45
C LYS A 34 -1.31 3.72 5.96
N PRO A 35 -2.57 3.65 5.54
CA PRO A 35 -2.92 3.89 4.15
C PRO A 35 -2.67 5.35 3.78
N ILE A 36 -2.01 5.59 2.66
CA ILE A 36 -1.81 6.92 2.09
C ILE A 36 -2.24 6.93 0.61
N LEU A 37 -2.58 8.09 0.08
CA LEU A 37 -2.74 8.26 -1.35
C LEU A 37 -1.42 8.72 -1.95
N LEU A 38 -0.69 7.81 -2.59
CA LEU A 38 0.68 8.06 -3.06
C LEU A 38 0.75 9.21 -4.08
N GLY A 39 -0.21 9.28 -5.01
CA GLY A 39 -0.31 10.40 -5.94
C GLY A 39 -0.54 11.74 -5.24
N GLY A 40 -1.37 11.75 -4.19
CA GLY A 40 -1.59 12.93 -3.36
C GLY A 40 -0.34 13.33 -2.56
N LEU A 41 0.39 12.35 -2.03
CA LEU A 41 1.65 12.61 -1.33
C LEU A 41 2.71 13.18 -2.27
N HIS A 42 2.87 12.62 -3.47
CA HIS A 42 3.81 13.12 -4.48
C HIS A 42 3.53 14.57 -4.86
N ASN A 43 2.25 14.97 -4.96
CA ASN A 43 1.89 16.37 -5.20
C ASN A 43 2.29 17.30 -4.03
N LEU A 44 2.18 16.82 -2.77
CA LEU A 44 2.56 17.61 -1.60
C LEU A 44 4.08 17.81 -1.49
N VAL A 45 4.87 16.83 -1.94
CA VAL A 45 6.34 16.88 -1.88
C VAL A 45 6.99 17.33 -3.20
N ASP A 46 6.19 17.73 -4.18
CA ASP A 46 6.63 18.18 -5.52
C ASP A 46 7.52 17.13 -6.24
N ILE A 47 7.12 15.87 -6.19
CA ILE A 47 7.83 14.77 -6.84
C ILE A 47 7.01 14.23 -8.00
N THR A 48 7.63 14.17 -9.19
CA THR A 48 7.06 13.40 -10.30
C THR A 48 7.21 11.89 -10.03
N ALA A 49 6.09 11.17 -10.00
CA ALA A 49 6.11 9.73 -9.77
C ALA A 49 6.98 9.00 -10.82
N PRO A 50 7.76 7.97 -10.39
CA PRO A 50 8.61 7.19 -11.31
C PRO A 50 7.84 6.58 -12.49
N ALA A 51 6.55 6.30 -12.32
CA ALA A 51 5.66 5.78 -13.35
C ALA A 51 5.54 6.70 -14.58
N PHE A 52 5.74 8.00 -14.43
CA PHE A 52 5.64 8.98 -15.51
C PHE A 52 6.99 9.30 -16.18
N ASN A 53 8.07 8.63 -15.77
CA ASN A 53 9.38 8.71 -16.42
C ASN A 53 9.71 7.36 -17.06
N LYS A 54 9.83 7.32 -18.38
CA LYS A 54 10.05 6.10 -19.18
C LYS A 54 11.23 5.23 -18.69
N PHE A 55 12.33 5.86 -18.31
CA PHE A 55 13.52 5.13 -17.86
C PHE A 55 13.35 4.60 -16.44
N LYS A 56 12.79 5.42 -15.54
CA LYS A 56 12.48 4.99 -14.18
C LYS A 56 11.45 3.87 -14.16
N LEU A 57 10.39 3.97 -14.99
CA LEU A 57 9.37 2.94 -15.13
C LEU A 57 9.96 1.60 -15.58
N LYS A 58 10.81 1.62 -16.62
CA LYS A 58 11.49 0.43 -17.12
C LYS A 58 12.36 -0.22 -16.05
N ASN A 59 13.15 0.60 -15.34
CA ASN A 59 13.98 0.10 -14.24
C ASN A 59 13.14 -0.46 -13.10
N MET A 60 12.09 0.24 -12.68
CA MET A 60 11.18 -0.19 -11.61
C MET A 60 10.54 -1.56 -11.92
N LYS A 61 10.11 -1.78 -13.17
CA LYS A 61 9.57 -3.06 -13.61
C LYS A 61 10.60 -4.18 -13.44
N ASN A 62 11.80 -4.00 -14.01
CA ASN A 62 12.87 -4.99 -13.94
C ASN A 62 13.27 -5.28 -12.48
N ASP A 63 13.38 -4.24 -11.67
CA ASP A 63 13.78 -4.35 -10.26
C ASP A 63 12.74 -5.14 -9.45
N CYS A 64 11.45 -4.83 -9.60
CA CYS A 64 10.37 -5.57 -8.94
C CYS A 64 10.34 -7.05 -9.35
N GLU A 65 10.55 -7.36 -10.62
CA GLU A 65 10.63 -8.74 -11.12
C GLU A 65 11.82 -9.50 -10.48
N LEU A 66 13.00 -8.86 -10.44
CA LEU A 66 14.21 -9.45 -9.83
C LEU A 66 14.03 -9.70 -8.32
N ILE A 67 13.53 -8.69 -7.59
CA ILE A 67 13.31 -8.78 -6.15
C ILE A 67 12.26 -9.85 -5.83
N SER A 68 11.15 -9.86 -6.55
CA SER A 68 10.08 -10.84 -6.34
C SER A 68 10.56 -12.27 -6.59
N LYS A 69 11.32 -12.49 -7.68
CA LYS A 69 11.95 -13.79 -7.96
C LYS A 69 12.91 -14.23 -6.85
N LYS A 70 13.77 -13.33 -6.38
CA LYS A 70 14.73 -13.61 -5.30
C LYS A 70 14.01 -13.98 -3.99
N ASN A 71 12.92 -13.30 -3.66
CA ASN A 71 12.15 -13.51 -2.44
C ASN A 71 11.04 -14.58 -2.57
N LYS A 72 10.95 -15.26 -3.72
CA LYS A 72 9.90 -16.26 -4.02
C LYS A 72 8.48 -15.69 -3.85
N ILE A 73 8.28 -14.45 -4.25
CA ILE A 73 6.98 -13.77 -4.29
C ILE A 73 6.40 -13.92 -5.68
N SER A 74 5.18 -14.46 -5.80
CA SER A 74 4.46 -14.43 -7.07
C SER A 74 4.16 -12.97 -7.42
N PHE A 75 4.59 -12.55 -8.61
CA PHE A 75 4.48 -11.16 -9.05
C PHE A 75 4.25 -11.09 -10.56
N ILE A 76 3.27 -10.30 -10.96
CA ILE A 76 3.00 -9.95 -12.35
C ILE A 76 2.88 -8.43 -12.40
N TRP A 77 3.62 -7.80 -13.32
CA TRP A 77 3.46 -6.37 -13.56
C TRP A 77 2.10 -6.12 -14.19
N ASN A 78 1.25 -5.37 -13.47
CA ASN A 78 -0.13 -5.16 -13.91
C ASN A 78 -0.18 -4.39 -15.25
N SER A 79 -0.96 -4.92 -16.19
CA SER A 79 -1.11 -4.40 -17.56
C SER A 79 -1.77 -3.01 -17.60
N LYS A 80 -2.49 -2.62 -16.53
CA LYS A 80 -3.17 -1.33 -16.38
C LYS A 80 -2.41 -0.32 -15.53
N PHE A 81 -1.17 -0.67 -15.10
CA PHE A 81 -0.38 0.28 -14.31
C PHE A 81 0.05 1.51 -15.12
N PRO A 82 -0.02 2.73 -14.54
CA PRO A 82 -0.59 3.07 -13.23
C PRO A 82 -2.09 3.34 -13.26
N ILE A 83 -2.78 3.03 -12.18
CA ILE A 83 -4.20 3.37 -11.97
C ILE A 83 -4.37 4.41 -10.85
N ASN A 84 -5.58 4.95 -10.73
CA ASN A 84 -5.96 5.74 -9.56
C ASN A 84 -6.45 4.81 -8.43
N SER A 85 -5.65 4.66 -7.38
CA SER A 85 -5.95 3.80 -6.23
C SER A 85 -6.96 4.38 -5.24
N LEU A 86 -7.49 5.58 -5.48
CA LEU A 86 -8.29 6.35 -4.52
C LEU A 86 -9.44 5.55 -3.89
N TYR A 87 -10.25 4.87 -4.71
CA TYR A 87 -11.40 4.12 -4.22
C TYR A 87 -10.98 2.91 -3.37
N ILE A 88 -9.92 2.23 -3.77
CA ILE A 88 -9.40 1.07 -3.06
C ILE A 88 -8.78 1.47 -1.72
N MET A 89 -8.03 2.58 -1.68
CA MET A 89 -7.45 3.10 -0.44
C MET A 89 -8.51 3.63 0.52
N ARG A 90 -9.60 4.26 0.01
CA ARG A 90 -10.78 4.60 0.82
C ARG A 90 -11.49 3.35 1.32
N GLY A 91 -11.59 2.31 0.48
CA GLY A 91 -12.17 1.02 0.83
C GLY A 91 -11.48 0.38 2.02
N TYR A 92 -10.16 0.37 2.05
CA TYR A 92 -9.39 -0.11 3.22
C TYR A 92 -9.77 0.62 4.52
N LEU A 93 -10.12 1.90 4.45
CA LEU A 93 -10.55 2.68 5.61
C LEU A 93 -12.02 2.49 5.97
N ALA A 94 -12.84 2.06 5.01
CA ALA A 94 -14.27 1.91 5.17
C ALA A 94 -14.68 0.52 5.66
N VAL A 95 -13.89 -0.52 5.36
CA VAL A 95 -14.17 -1.89 5.81
C VAL A 95 -13.95 -2.04 7.31
N GLU A 96 -14.64 -3.01 7.92
CA GLU A 96 -14.49 -3.36 9.33
C GLU A 96 -13.05 -3.77 9.67
N GLU A 97 -12.62 -3.49 10.90
CA GLU A 97 -11.25 -3.71 11.35
C GLU A 97 -10.79 -5.17 11.15
N ASN A 98 -11.66 -6.13 11.45
CA ASN A 98 -11.41 -7.57 11.28
C ASN A 98 -11.26 -7.99 9.80
N LYS A 99 -11.78 -7.20 8.86
CA LYS A 99 -11.69 -7.44 7.41
C LYS A 99 -10.48 -6.76 6.74
N LYS A 100 -9.82 -5.81 7.40
CA LYS A 100 -8.76 -5.01 6.79
C LYS A 100 -7.59 -5.81 6.26
N LYS A 101 -7.14 -6.83 7.01
CA LYS A 101 -6.03 -7.69 6.59
C LYS A 101 -6.39 -8.44 5.32
N GLU A 102 -7.54 -9.08 5.31
CA GLU A 102 -8.03 -9.87 4.18
C GLU A 102 -8.30 -8.98 2.95
N TYR A 103 -8.89 -7.80 3.15
CA TYR A 103 -9.09 -6.79 2.13
C TYR A 103 -7.76 -6.38 1.48
N LEU A 104 -6.78 -6.00 2.29
CA LEU A 104 -5.47 -5.56 1.80
C LEU A 104 -4.77 -6.66 1.00
N GLU A 105 -4.78 -7.89 1.51
CA GLU A 105 -4.19 -9.04 0.83
C GLU A 105 -4.87 -9.32 -0.51
N THR A 106 -6.20 -9.33 -0.53
CA THR A 106 -7.00 -9.59 -1.73
C THR A 106 -6.71 -8.55 -2.82
N PHE A 107 -6.73 -7.26 -2.50
CA PHE A 107 -6.52 -6.22 -3.50
C PHE A 107 -5.06 -6.11 -3.96
N PHE A 108 -4.09 -6.33 -3.08
CA PHE A 108 -2.69 -6.44 -3.48
C PHE A 108 -2.46 -7.64 -4.41
N ASN A 109 -3.00 -8.81 -4.08
CA ASN A 109 -2.84 -10.01 -4.91
C ASN A 109 -3.57 -9.87 -6.25
N ALA A 110 -4.78 -9.33 -6.25
CA ALA A 110 -5.53 -9.06 -7.48
C ALA A 110 -4.72 -8.20 -8.44
N TYR A 111 -4.09 -7.13 -7.94
CA TYR A 111 -3.38 -6.19 -8.78
C TYR A 111 -1.97 -6.68 -9.17
N TRP A 112 -1.18 -7.21 -8.21
CA TRP A 112 0.23 -7.53 -8.42
C TRP A 112 0.57 -9.01 -8.62
N GLN A 113 -0.42 -9.92 -8.50
CA GLN A 113 -0.23 -11.34 -8.78
C GLN A 113 -1.12 -11.86 -9.91
N ASN A 114 -2.31 -11.29 -10.07
CA ASN A 114 -3.34 -11.84 -10.94
C ASN A 114 -3.67 -10.93 -12.13
N ASP A 115 -2.96 -9.80 -12.29
CA ASP A 115 -3.17 -8.83 -13.38
C ASP A 115 -4.63 -8.34 -13.52
N ILE A 116 -5.36 -8.24 -12.40
CA ILE A 116 -6.76 -7.79 -12.41
C ILE A 116 -6.82 -6.28 -12.63
N ASP A 117 -7.69 -5.87 -13.56
CA ASP A 117 -7.98 -4.45 -13.81
C ASP A 117 -8.88 -3.90 -12.69
N LEU A 118 -8.28 -3.17 -11.74
CA LEU A 118 -9.00 -2.52 -10.63
C LEU A 118 -9.63 -1.17 -11.02
N THR A 119 -9.62 -0.80 -12.30
CA THR A 119 -10.43 0.31 -12.82
C THR A 119 -11.81 -0.15 -13.27
N ASP A 120 -12.00 -1.44 -13.49
CA ASP A 120 -13.31 -2.04 -13.80
C ASP A 120 -14.05 -2.34 -12.48
N GLU A 121 -15.19 -1.67 -12.30
CA GLU A 121 -16.07 -1.83 -11.13
C GLU A 121 -16.53 -3.28 -10.93
N LYS A 122 -16.75 -4.03 -12.02
CA LYS A 122 -17.15 -5.44 -11.94
C LYS A 122 -16.10 -6.30 -11.24
N ASN A 123 -14.83 -6.04 -11.51
CA ASN A 123 -13.74 -6.74 -10.84
C ASN A 123 -13.69 -6.40 -9.35
N ILE A 124 -13.90 -5.12 -8.99
CA ILE A 124 -13.98 -4.70 -7.59
C ILE A 124 -15.15 -5.38 -6.89
N ILE A 125 -16.34 -5.40 -7.51
CA ILE A 125 -17.52 -6.08 -6.95
C ILE A 125 -17.21 -7.56 -6.69
N HIS A 126 -16.65 -8.27 -7.67
CA HIS A 126 -16.29 -9.68 -7.52
C HIS A 126 -15.32 -9.92 -6.35
N LEU A 127 -14.31 -9.07 -6.19
CA LEU A 127 -13.36 -9.16 -5.07
C LEU A 127 -14.06 -8.92 -3.72
N LEU A 128 -14.98 -7.95 -3.65
CA LEU A 128 -15.74 -7.66 -2.44
C LEU A 128 -16.69 -8.81 -2.05
N GLU A 129 -17.34 -9.43 -3.04
CA GLU A 129 -18.20 -10.60 -2.84
C GLU A 129 -17.42 -11.80 -2.26
N ASN A 130 -16.20 -12.05 -2.77
CA ASN A 130 -15.31 -13.07 -2.23
C ASN A 130 -14.91 -12.80 -0.76
N LEU A 131 -14.88 -11.54 -0.36
CA LEU A 131 -14.64 -11.11 1.03
C LEU A 131 -15.92 -11.08 1.89
N SER A 132 -17.08 -11.45 1.33
CA SER A 132 -18.38 -11.31 1.98
C SER A 132 -18.65 -9.86 2.41
N ILE A 133 -18.27 -8.89 1.56
CA ILE A 133 -18.52 -7.46 1.74
C ILE A 133 -19.61 -7.03 0.76
N ASN A 134 -20.69 -6.45 1.26
CA ASN A 134 -21.74 -5.91 0.40
C ASN A 134 -21.21 -4.73 -0.42
N HIS A 135 -21.22 -4.84 -1.73
CA HIS A 135 -20.63 -3.84 -2.62
C HIS A 135 -21.41 -2.51 -2.64
N GLU A 136 -22.74 -2.53 -2.50
CA GLU A 136 -23.52 -1.28 -2.45
C GLU A 136 -23.18 -0.47 -1.18
N ASP A 137 -23.10 -1.13 -0.03
CA ASP A 137 -22.73 -0.48 1.22
C ASP A 137 -21.27 -0.02 1.20
N PHE A 138 -20.39 -0.79 0.54
CA PHE A 138 -19.01 -0.39 0.32
C PHE A 138 -18.92 0.91 -0.49
N PHE A 139 -19.58 1.01 -1.65
CA PHE A 139 -19.55 2.21 -2.49
C PHE A 139 -20.19 3.43 -1.80
N LYS A 140 -21.27 3.23 -1.03
CA LYS A 140 -21.83 4.26 -0.17
C LYS A 140 -20.82 4.74 0.87
N SER A 141 -20.10 3.79 1.51
CA SER A 141 -19.15 4.10 2.59
C SER A 141 -17.91 4.85 2.10
N ILE A 142 -17.28 4.45 0.97
CA ILE A 142 -16.13 5.17 0.42
C ILE A 142 -16.47 6.57 -0.09
N SER A 143 -17.76 6.86 -0.29
CA SER A 143 -18.27 8.16 -0.73
C SER A 143 -18.51 9.12 0.43
N LYS A 144 -18.56 8.64 1.70
CA LYS A 144 -18.77 9.46 2.89
C LYS A 144 -17.63 10.44 3.09
N GLN A 145 -17.96 11.66 3.49
CA GLN A 145 -16.97 12.72 3.72
C GLN A 145 -15.93 12.31 4.78
N GLU A 146 -16.37 11.63 5.83
CA GLU A 146 -15.51 11.10 6.88
C GLU A 146 -14.36 10.22 6.35
N ILE A 147 -14.67 9.28 5.43
CA ILE A 147 -13.66 8.39 4.83
C ILE A 147 -12.71 9.16 3.91
N LYS A 148 -13.24 10.13 3.15
CA LYS A 148 -12.42 11.03 2.32
C LYS A 148 -11.44 11.82 3.15
N ASP A 149 -11.92 12.42 4.24
CA ASP A 149 -11.11 13.24 5.15
C ASP A 149 -10.08 12.38 5.90
N LYS A 150 -10.45 11.15 6.26
CA LYS A 150 -9.54 10.21 6.93
C LYS A 150 -8.35 9.84 6.04
N LEU A 151 -8.56 9.51 4.76
CA LEU A 151 -7.46 9.24 3.84
C LEU A 151 -6.60 10.48 3.59
N LYS A 152 -7.22 11.64 3.46
CA LYS A 152 -6.52 12.93 3.33
C LYS A 152 -5.66 13.22 4.57
N SER A 153 -6.20 12.97 5.77
CA SER A 153 -5.47 13.14 7.04
C SER A 153 -4.25 12.23 7.10
N PHE A 154 -4.38 10.93 6.82
CA PHE A 154 -3.25 10.00 6.78
C PHE A 154 -2.16 10.46 5.80
N THR A 155 -2.55 10.93 4.61
CA THR A 155 -1.59 11.41 3.61
C THR A 155 -0.90 12.70 4.06
N SER A 156 -1.65 13.63 4.67
CA SER A 156 -1.11 14.88 5.21
C SER A 156 -0.20 14.64 6.44
N GLU A 157 -0.55 13.68 7.29
CA GLU A 157 0.28 13.28 8.43
C GLU A 157 1.59 12.63 7.97
N ALA A 158 1.55 11.80 6.93
CA ALA A 158 2.76 11.25 6.31
C ALA A 158 3.67 12.38 5.81
N PHE A 159 3.12 13.37 5.11
CA PHE A 159 3.87 14.55 4.66
C PHE A 159 4.53 15.32 5.82
N LYS A 160 3.78 15.56 6.91
CA LYS A 160 4.32 16.23 8.11
C LYS A 160 5.44 15.45 8.80
N LYS A 161 5.49 14.12 8.61
CA LYS A 161 6.57 13.24 9.08
C LYS A 161 7.69 13.09 8.06
N GLU A 162 7.75 13.95 7.04
CA GLU A 162 8.76 13.94 5.97
C GLU A 162 8.77 12.65 5.15
N ILE A 163 7.66 11.90 5.15
CA ILE A 163 7.48 10.73 4.29
C ILE A 163 7.14 11.22 2.89
N PHE A 164 7.87 10.70 1.89
CA PHE A 164 7.80 11.15 0.51
C PHE A 164 7.48 10.03 -0.49
N GLY A 165 7.25 8.80 -0.01
CA GLY A 165 6.97 7.65 -0.86
C GLY A 165 6.49 6.42 -0.08
N ALA A 166 6.07 5.40 -0.81
CA ALA A 166 5.64 4.10 -0.27
C ALA A 166 6.37 2.94 -0.98
N PRO A 167 6.79 1.88 -0.23
CA PRO A 167 6.60 1.73 1.20
C PRO A 167 7.53 2.61 2.03
N THR A 168 7.07 3.04 3.19
CA THR A 168 7.90 3.62 4.25
C THR A 168 7.55 2.95 5.57
N PHE A 169 8.57 2.56 6.33
CA PHE A 169 8.46 2.11 7.71
C PHE A 169 8.85 3.26 8.62
N ALA A 170 8.08 3.50 9.68
CA ALA A 170 8.43 4.51 10.68
C ALA A 170 8.42 3.89 12.07
N VAL A 171 9.49 4.12 12.81
CA VAL A 171 9.68 3.65 14.19
C VAL A 171 10.63 4.60 14.92
N ASN A 172 10.35 4.92 16.18
CA ASN A 172 11.19 5.78 17.03
C ASN A 172 11.57 7.14 16.39
N ASN A 173 10.63 7.78 15.70
CA ASN A 173 10.82 9.04 14.97
C ASN A 173 11.84 8.95 13.80
N LYS A 174 12.19 7.73 13.35
CA LYS A 174 12.99 7.51 12.15
C LYS A 174 12.13 6.93 11.04
N ILE A 175 12.46 7.26 9.80
CA ILE A 175 11.81 6.72 8.60
C ILE A 175 12.80 5.85 7.80
N PHE A 176 12.27 4.76 7.26
CA PHE A 176 13.00 3.78 6.46
C PHE A 176 12.22 3.58 5.16
N TRP A 177 12.61 4.31 4.12
CA TRP A 177 11.91 4.28 2.83
C TRP A 177 12.48 3.20 1.92
N GLY A 178 11.61 2.34 1.43
CA GLY A 178 11.92 1.26 0.49
C GLY A 178 11.58 -0.12 1.05
N GLN A 179 11.28 -1.06 0.16
CA GLN A 179 10.97 -2.44 0.52
C GLN A 179 12.17 -3.19 1.14
N ASP A 180 13.37 -2.73 0.85
CA ASP A 180 14.65 -3.26 1.31
C ASP A 180 15.10 -2.65 2.64
N ARG A 181 14.29 -1.82 3.28
CA ARG A 181 14.56 -1.17 4.56
C ARG A 181 13.85 -1.81 5.75
N LEU A 182 13.08 -2.88 5.53
CA LEU A 182 12.34 -3.56 6.58
C LEU A 182 13.24 -4.06 7.72
N ASP A 183 14.36 -4.68 7.38
CA ASP A 183 15.31 -5.22 8.40
C ASP A 183 15.89 -4.11 9.27
N TYR A 184 16.22 -2.95 8.68
CA TYR A 184 16.69 -1.78 9.44
C TYR A 184 15.62 -1.23 10.40
N ALA A 185 14.35 -1.23 9.98
CA ALA A 185 13.26 -0.82 10.85
C ALA A 185 13.02 -1.82 12.00
N LEU A 186 13.18 -3.11 11.73
CA LEU A 186 13.11 -4.17 12.75
C LEU A 186 14.25 -4.04 13.76
N ASP A 187 15.47 -3.77 13.29
CA ASP A 187 16.63 -3.58 14.17
C ASP A 187 16.47 -2.32 15.02
N GLU A 188 15.96 -1.22 14.44
CA GLU A 188 15.66 0.00 15.21
C GLU A 188 14.60 -0.24 16.30
N LEU A 189 13.61 -1.10 16.03
CA LEU A 189 12.60 -1.45 17.02
C LEU A 189 13.20 -2.25 18.21
N LYS A 190 14.18 -3.13 17.94
CA LYS A 190 14.84 -3.96 18.95
C LYS A 190 15.85 -3.19 19.81
N ASN A 191 16.47 -2.14 19.27
CA ASN A 191 17.51 -1.35 19.92
C ASN A 191 16.97 -0.35 20.96
N ASN A 192 15.78 -0.64 21.53
CA ASN A 192 15.10 0.18 22.54
C ASN A 192 15.00 -0.51 23.91
#